data_79a026063a5391753b408bbff5aba0ec
#
_entry.id   79a026063a5391753b408bbff5aba0ec
#
_cell.length_a   1.000
_cell.length_b   1.000
_cell.length_c   1.000
_cell.angle_alpha   90.00
_cell.angle_beta   90.00
_cell.angle_gamma   90.00
#
_symmetry.space_group_name_H-M   'P 1'
#
loop_
_entity.id
_entity.type
_entity.pdbx_description
1 polymer ?
#
loop_
_entity_poly.entity_id
_entity_poly.type
_entity_poly.pdbx_seq_one_letter_code
_entity_poly.pdbx_strand_id
1 'polypeptide(L)'
;MEKAKNIALLRFSRIGYGKDKALRRPTNKSVDRQLRKLISKWNMDGNHDTIINTGDGYYIPRKDNPAEMLEYKQYIAQETARAYMELDKVKPMWVAYERMEKNGGKQQNEGSSGGEGGCPDSKQLRLQL
;
A
#
# COMPACT_ATOMS: atom_id res chain seq x y z
N MET A 1 -19.44 1.55 -13.48
CA MET A 1 -18.69 1.11 -12.30
C MET A 1 -18.69 -0.40 -12.18
N GLU A 2 -19.89 -0.98 -12.22
CA GLU A 2 -20.00 -2.43 -12.11
C GLU A 2 -19.36 -3.14 -13.28
N LYS A 3 -19.48 -2.57 -14.46
CA LYS A 3 -18.87 -3.16 -15.64
C LYS A 3 -17.35 -3.24 -15.49
N ALA A 4 -16.75 -2.15 -15.01
CA ALA A 4 -15.32 -2.13 -14.81
C ALA A 4 -14.90 -3.15 -13.76
N LYS A 5 -15.71 -3.29 -12.72
CA LYS A 5 -15.43 -4.23 -11.66
C LYS A 5 -15.47 -5.67 -12.18
N ASN A 6 -16.45 -5.97 -13.02
CA ASN A 6 -16.57 -7.31 -13.58
C ASN A 6 -15.41 -7.64 -14.50
N ILE A 7 -14.99 -6.67 -15.31
CA ILE A 7 -13.84 -6.87 -16.18
C ILE A 7 -12.58 -7.09 -15.35
N ALA A 8 -12.44 -6.33 -14.27
CA ALA A 8 -11.28 -6.46 -13.40
C ALA A 8 -11.25 -7.84 -12.75
N LEU A 9 -12.39 -8.34 -12.31
CA LEU A 9 -12.45 -9.67 -11.72
C LEU A 9 -12.02 -10.74 -12.70
N LEU A 10 -12.47 -10.61 -13.94
CA LEU A 10 -12.10 -11.57 -14.97
C LEU A 10 -10.60 -11.55 -15.23
N ARG A 11 -10.02 -10.37 -15.31
CA ARG A 11 -8.58 -10.24 -15.50
C ARG A 11 -7.81 -10.74 -14.30
N PHE A 12 -8.30 -10.43 -13.10
CA PHE A 12 -7.66 -10.88 -11.88
C PHE A 12 -7.54 -12.41 -11.86
N SER A 13 -8.56 -13.10 -12.32
CA SER A 13 -8.55 -14.56 -12.31
C SER A 13 -7.51 -15.13 -13.26
N ARG A 14 -6.95 -14.32 -14.15
CA ARG A 14 -5.94 -14.77 -15.10
C ARG A 14 -4.52 -14.55 -14.60
N ILE A 15 -4.35 -13.88 -13.47
CA ILE A 15 -3.02 -13.67 -12.93
C ILE A 15 -2.50 -14.99 -12.38
N GLY A 16 -1.28 -15.34 -12.77
CA GLY A 16 -0.69 -16.59 -12.34
C GLY A 16 0.80 -16.45 -12.14
N TYR A 17 1.46 -17.58 -12.09
CA TYR A 17 2.88 -17.66 -11.82
C TYR A 17 3.71 -17.41 -13.09
N GLY A 18 4.79 -16.66 -12.93
CA GLY A 18 5.75 -16.51 -13.99
C GLY A 18 5.66 -15.18 -14.71
N LYS A 19 6.81 -14.54 -14.86
CA LYS A 19 6.89 -13.25 -15.55
C LYS A 19 6.52 -13.38 -17.01
N ASP A 20 6.82 -14.51 -17.60
CA ASP A 20 6.53 -14.74 -19.02
C ASP A 20 5.03 -14.71 -19.31
N LYS A 21 4.22 -14.90 -18.28
CA LYS A 21 2.76 -14.87 -18.43
C LYS A 21 2.14 -13.70 -17.68
N ALA A 22 2.93 -12.66 -17.46
CA ALA A 22 2.45 -11.49 -16.73
C ALA A 22 1.24 -10.88 -17.43
N LEU A 23 0.25 -10.50 -16.63
CA LEU A 23 -0.95 -9.86 -17.15
C LEU A 23 -0.68 -8.38 -17.32
N ARG A 24 -0.82 -7.89 -18.54
CA ARG A 24 -0.58 -6.48 -18.80
C ARG A 24 -1.60 -5.62 -18.07
N ARG A 25 -1.15 -4.47 -17.66
CA ARG A 25 -2.04 -3.53 -16.98
C ARG A 25 -3.12 -3.05 -17.96
N PRO A 26 -4.36 -2.99 -17.51
CA PRO A 26 -5.43 -2.48 -18.37
C PRO A 26 -5.19 -1.03 -18.74
N THR A 27 -5.54 -0.65 -19.97
CA THR A 27 -5.45 0.74 -20.39
C THR A 27 -6.60 1.55 -19.83
N ASN A 28 -7.72 0.93 -19.57
CA ASN A 28 -8.87 1.63 -18.98
C ASN A 28 -8.58 1.89 -17.51
N LYS A 29 -8.61 3.16 -17.12
CA LYS A 29 -8.24 3.56 -15.77
C LYS A 29 -9.17 3.00 -14.70
N SER A 30 -10.45 2.90 -15.00
CA SER A 30 -11.41 2.34 -14.04
C SER A 30 -11.15 0.87 -13.80
N VAL A 31 -10.90 0.14 -14.87
CA VAL A 31 -10.60 -1.29 -14.75
C VAL A 31 -9.30 -1.49 -13.99
N ASP A 32 -8.28 -0.70 -14.31
CA ASP A 32 -7.00 -0.82 -13.64
C ASP A 32 -7.13 -0.53 -12.14
N ARG A 33 -7.91 0.47 -11.79
CA ARG A 33 -8.12 0.82 -10.39
C ARG A 33 -8.79 -0.34 -9.64
N GLN A 34 -9.82 -0.91 -10.23
CA GLN A 34 -10.52 -2.03 -9.60
C GLN A 34 -9.60 -3.24 -9.49
N LEU A 35 -8.80 -3.47 -10.52
CA LEU A 35 -7.85 -4.58 -10.51
C LEU A 35 -6.82 -4.39 -9.40
N ARG A 36 -6.30 -3.19 -9.23
CA ARG A 36 -5.32 -2.94 -8.17
C ARG A 36 -5.92 -3.12 -6.79
N LYS A 37 -7.20 -2.80 -6.63
CA LYS A 37 -7.87 -3.04 -5.36
C LYS A 37 -7.94 -4.53 -5.05
N LEU A 38 -8.25 -5.33 -6.05
CA LEU A 38 -8.32 -6.77 -5.87
C LEU A 38 -6.96 -7.34 -5.51
N ILE A 39 -5.92 -6.87 -6.19
CA ILE A 39 -4.56 -7.33 -5.93
C ILE A 39 -4.11 -6.93 -4.52
N SER A 40 -4.41 -5.70 -4.14
CA SER A 40 -4.06 -5.22 -2.82
C SER A 40 -4.72 -6.06 -1.73
N LYS A 41 -5.99 -6.37 -1.92
CA LYS A 41 -6.71 -7.19 -0.97
C LYS A 41 -6.11 -8.59 -0.88
N TRP A 42 -5.75 -9.14 -2.03
CA TRP A 42 -5.12 -10.46 -2.11
C TRP A 42 -3.80 -10.46 -1.34
N ASN A 43 -2.97 -9.45 -1.58
CA ASN A 43 -1.66 -9.40 -0.94
C ASN A 43 -1.74 -9.14 0.56
N MET A 44 -2.73 -8.38 0.99
CA MET A 44 -2.87 -8.05 2.41
C MET A 44 -3.35 -9.23 3.24
N ASP A 45 -3.97 -10.19 2.60
CA ASP A 45 -4.44 -11.36 3.30
C ASP A 45 -3.30 -12.14 3.93
N GLY A 46 -2.14 -12.18 3.24
CA GLY A 46 -0.99 -12.86 3.78
C GLY A 46 -1.03 -14.37 3.65
N ASN A 47 -2.13 -14.92 3.18
CA ASN A 47 -2.27 -16.36 3.00
C ASN A 47 -2.00 -16.80 1.58
N HIS A 48 -1.63 -15.87 0.73
CA HIS A 48 -1.39 -16.16 -0.68
C HIS A 48 -0.01 -15.70 -1.07
N ASP A 49 0.50 -16.26 -2.15
CA ASP A 49 1.73 -15.77 -2.72
C ASP A 49 1.47 -14.38 -3.29
N THR A 50 2.43 -13.51 -3.12
CA THR A 50 2.27 -12.10 -3.48
C THR A 50 2.20 -11.90 -4.98
N ILE A 51 1.27 -11.06 -5.42
CA ILE A 51 1.20 -10.60 -6.81
C ILE A 51 2.02 -9.31 -6.88
N ILE A 52 3.00 -9.27 -7.76
CA ILE A 52 3.81 -8.08 -7.92
C ILE A 52 3.54 -7.43 -9.26
N ASN A 53 3.89 -6.18 -9.37
CA ASN A 53 3.72 -5.39 -10.57
C ASN A 53 5.09 -4.90 -11.02
N THR A 54 5.47 -5.29 -12.22
CA THR A 54 6.70 -4.79 -12.84
C THR A 54 6.32 -4.10 -14.14
N GLY A 55 7.32 -3.65 -14.89
CA GLY A 55 7.02 -3.02 -16.17
C GLY A 55 6.26 -3.92 -17.12
N ASP A 56 6.34 -5.23 -16.92
CA ASP A 56 5.67 -6.18 -17.82
C ASP A 56 4.27 -6.54 -17.37
N GLY A 57 3.84 -6.10 -16.19
CA GLY A 57 2.48 -6.36 -15.72
C GLY A 57 2.46 -7.06 -14.38
N TYR A 58 1.34 -7.72 -14.10
CA TYR A 58 1.10 -8.37 -12.82
C TYR A 58 1.36 -9.87 -12.92
N TYR A 59 2.13 -10.40 -11.97
CA TYR A 59 2.36 -11.85 -11.93
C TYR A 59 2.81 -12.24 -10.53
N ILE A 60 2.78 -13.56 -10.27
CA ILE A 60 3.27 -14.10 -9.00
C ILE A 60 4.64 -14.71 -9.27
N PRO A 61 5.68 -14.25 -8.56
CA PRO A 61 7.03 -14.77 -8.80
C PRO A 61 7.13 -16.25 -8.44
N ARG A 62 7.85 -17.00 -9.26
CA ARG A 62 8.12 -18.40 -8.99
C ARG A 62 9.34 -18.51 -8.10
N LYS A 63 9.22 -19.27 -7.03
CA LYS A 63 10.30 -19.36 -6.06
C LYS A 63 11.55 -20.06 -6.60
N ASP A 64 11.39 -20.84 -7.65
CA ASP A 64 12.53 -21.53 -8.25
C ASP A 64 13.17 -20.74 -9.37
N ASN A 65 12.75 -19.51 -9.58
CA ASN A 65 13.31 -18.62 -10.59
C ASN A 65 14.04 -17.47 -9.92
N PRO A 66 15.37 -17.49 -9.90
CA PRO A 66 16.12 -16.46 -9.18
C PRO A 66 15.86 -15.04 -9.68
N ALA A 67 15.68 -14.88 -10.98
CA ALA A 67 15.43 -13.55 -11.54
C ALA A 67 14.10 -12.99 -11.04
N GLU A 68 13.07 -13.83 -10.98
CA GLU A 68 11.77 -13.39 -10.50
C GLU A 68 11.80 -13.10 -9.01
N MET A 69 12.53 -13.91 -8.26
CA MET A 69 12.66 -13.66 -6.83
C MET A 69 13.42 -12.37 -6.55
N LEU A 70 14.36 -12.03 -7.42
CA LEU A 70 15.06 -10.76 -7.28
C LEU A 70 14.11 -9.61 -7.53
N GLU A 71 13.27 -9.71 -8.54
CA GLU A 71 12.27 -8.68 -8.81
C GLU A 71 11.29 -8.54 -7.66
N TYR A 72 10.94 -9.67 -7.06
CA TYR A 72 10.05 -9.67 -5.91
C TYR A 72 10.68 -8.88 -4.76
N LYS A 73 11.94 -9.16 -4.49
CA LYS A 73 12.66 -8.46 -3.42
C LYS A 73 12.73 -6.96 -3.70
N GLN A 74 13.00 -6.61 -4.94
CA GLN A 74 13.06 -5.21 -5.33
C GLN A 74 11.69 -4.53 -5.21
N TYR A 75 10.64 -5.26 -5.55
CA TYR A 75 9.28 -4.75 -5.41
C TYR A 75 8.97 -4.45 -3.95
N ILE A 76 9.31 -5.37 -3.05
CA ILE A 76 9.08 -5.16 -1.64
C ILE A 76 9.86 -3.94 -1.16
N ALA A 77 11.09 -3.80 -1.61
CA ALA A 77 11.91 -2.65 -1.21
C ALA A 77 11.29 -1.34 -1.67
N GLN A 78 10.76 -1.31 -2.88
CA GLN A 78 10.12 -0.11 -3.40
C GLN A 78 8.87 0.24 -2.62
N GLU A 79 8.05 -0.77 -2.31
CA GLU A 79 6.83 -0.55 -1.56
C GLU A 79 7.15 -0.07 -0.15
N THR A 80 8.20 -0.61 0.43
CA THR A 80 8.64 -0.20 1.76
C THR A 80 9.08 1.25 1.75
N ALA A 81 9.88 1.63 0.77
CA ALA A 81 10.33 3.02 0.66
C ALA A 81 9.16 3.97 0.48
N ARG A 82 8.20 3.57 -0.34
CA ARG A 82 7.02 4.40 -0.58
C ARG A 82 6.21 4.58 0.70
N ALA A 83 6.08 3.51 1.48
CA ALA A 83 5.34 3.58 2.74
C ALA A 83 6.02 4.52 3.73
N TYR A 84 7.35 4.49 3.79
CA TYR A 84 8.07 5.39 4.68
C TYR A 84 7.91 6.84 4.25
N MET A 85 7.91 7.08 2.95
CA MET A 85 7.69 8.43 2.45
C MET A 85 6.31 8.94 2.82
N GLU A 86 5.30 8.06 2.77
CA GLU A 86 3.95 8.45 3.16
C GLU A 86 3.90 8.81 4.64
N LEU A 87 4.59 8.04 5.47
CA LEU A 87 4.65 8.34 6.89
C LEU A 87 5.31 9.69 7.13
N ASP A 88 6.38 9.98 6.40
CA ASP A 88 7.07 11.25 6.56
C ASP A 88 6.17 12.42 6.20
N LYS A 89 5.26 12.24 5.28
CA LYS A 89 4.32 13.28 4.91
C LYS A 89 3.36 13.63 6.04
N VAL A 90 2.94 12.63 6.80
CA VAL A 90 1.94 12.85 7.85
C VAL A 90 2.54 13.38 9.13
N LYS A 91 3.83 13.18 9.36
CA LYS A 91 4.44 13.66 10.59
C LYS A 91 4.26 15.18 10.79
N PRO A 92 4.58 16.00 9.78
CA PRO A 92 4.35 17.44 9.95
C PRO A 92 2.87 17.77 10.13
N MET A 93 2.01 16.99 9.56
CA MET A 93 0.57 17.21 9.69
C MET A 93 0.13 17.03 11.14
N TRP A 94 0.66 16.01 11.81
CA TRP A 94 0.36 15.80 13.21
C TRP A 94 0.85 16.93 14.08
N VAL A 95 2.06 17.43 13.79
CA VAL A 95 2.61 18.55 14.52
C VAL A 95 1.71 19.78 14.36
N ALA A 96 1.27 20.04 13.13
CA ALA A 96 0.40 21.16 12.86
C ALA A 96 -0.94 21.03 13.57
N TYR A 97 -1.48 19.83 13.57
CA TYR A 97 -2.74 19.58 14.23
C TYR A 97 -2.65 19.83 15.72
N GLU A 98 -1.60 19.33 16.35
CA GLU A 98 -1.42 19.52 17.77
C GLU A 98 -1.25 21.00 18.13
N ARG A 99 -0.55 21.72 17.27
CA ARG A 99 -0.38 23.15 17.50
C ARG A 99 -1.71 23.88 17.44
N MET A 100 -2.54 23.52 16.47
CA MET A 100 -3.85 24.14 16.34
C MET A 100 -4.73 23.81 17.53
N GLU A 101 -4.65 22.58 18.00
CA GLU A 101 -5.45 22.14 19.12
C GLU A 101 -5.05 22.91 20.39
N LYS A 102 -3.76 23.10 20.59
CA LYS A 102 -3.29 23.84 21.74
C LYS A 102 -3.75 25.29 21.70
N ASN A 103 -3.66 25.89 20.52
CA ASN A 103 -4.07 27.29 20.38
C ASN A 103 -5.56 27.47 20.59
N GLY A 104 -6.34 26.53 20.04
CA GLY A 104 -7.78 26.65 20.14
C GLY A 104 -8.31 26.29 21.51
N GLY A 105 -7.67 25.36 22.18
CA GLY A 105 -8.14 24.90 23.48
C GLY A 105 -7.20 25.28 24.59
N LYS A 106 -6.62 26.44 24.52
CA LYS A 106 -5.65 26.80 25.54
C LYS A 106 -6.21 26.81 26.93
N GLN A 107 -7.48 26.88 27.04
CA GLN A 107 -8.05 26.89 28.37
C GLN A 107 -7.84 25.50 28.97
N GLN A 108 -7.84 24.48 28.20
CA GLN A 108 -7.59 23.19 28.75
C GLN A 108 -6.13 22.94 28.85
N ASN A 109 -5.38 23.70 28.12
CA ASN A 109 -3.96 23.60 28.16
C ASN A 109 -3.47 22.37 28.82
N GLU A 110 -3.99 21.96 29.86
CA GLU A 110 -3.59 20.72 30.46
C GLU A 110 -3.59 19.77 29.35
N GLY A 111 -4.18 20.12 28.37
CA GLY A 111 -4.12 19.29 27.23
C GLY A 111 -2.71 18.89 26.93
N SER A 112 -1.79 19.43 27.64
CA SER A 112 -0.45 18.94 27.47
C SER A 112 -0.44 17.45 27.33
N SER A 113 -1.26 16.81 28.06
CA SER A 113 -1.32 15.37 27.94
C SER A 113 -1.70 14.97 26.55
N GLY A 114 -2.44 15.81 25.88
CA GLY A 114 -2.88 15.44 24.55
C GLY A 114 -1.72 15.30 23.58
N GLY A 115 -0.69 16.08 23.78
CA GLY A 115 0.43 16.03 22.87
C GLY A 115 1.05 14.66 22.78
N GLU A 116 0.97 13.93 23.82
CA GLU A 116 1.56 12.60 23.81
C GLU A 116 0.77 11.62 23.01
N GLY A 117 -0.51 11.86 22.92
CA GLY A 117 -1.35 10.92 22.19
C GLY A 117 -0.95 10.78 20.74
N GLY A 118 -0.57 11.88 20.12
CA GLY A 118 -0.22 11.80 18.72
C GLY A 118 1.05 11.03 18.45
N CYS A 119 2.04 11.23 19.26
CA CYS A 119 3.32 10.56 19.04
C CYS A 119 3.23 9.04 19.18
N PRO A 120 2.57 8.53 20.20
CA PRO A 120 2.44 7.07 20.30
C PRO A 120 1.79 6.46 19.09
N ASP A 121 0.80 7.12 18.53
CA ASP A 121 0.13 6.59 17.36
C ASP A 121 1.09 6.43 16.21
N SER A 122 1.95 7.42 16.01
CA SER A 122 2.94 7.33 14.96
C SER A 122 3.85 6.14 15.16
N LYS A 123 4.26 5.92 16.39
CA LYS A 123 5.12 4.78 16.69
C LYS A 123 4.43 3.47 16.41
N GLN A 124 3.17 3.38 16.77
CA GLN A 124 2.43 2.15 16.52
C GLN A 124 2.33 1.86 15.04
N LEU A 125 2.10 2.88 14.26
CA LEU A 125 2.05 2.70 12.82
C LEU A 125 3.35 2.14 12.28
N ARG A 126 4.47 2.64 12.80
CA ARG A 126 5.75 2.13 12.34
C ARG A 126 5.98 0.70 12.73
N LEU A 127 5.52 0.33 13.90
CA LEU A 127 5.69 -1.04 14.35
C LEU A 127 4.92 -2.02 13.48
N GLN A 128 3.79 -1.58 12.94
CA GLN A 128 2.99 -2.44 12.10
C GLN A 128 3.60 -2.61 10.71
N LEU A 129 4.48 -1.74 10.35
CA LEU A 129 5.15 -1.86 9.08
C LEU A 129 6.28 -2.85 9.15
#